data_f6afad226a0dd1a13a7eb40a2605deb0
#
_entry.id   f6afad226a0dd1a13a7eb40a2605deb0
#
_cell.length_a   1.000
_cell.length_b   1.000
_cell.length_c   1.000
_cell.angle_alpha   90.00
_cell.angle_beta   90.00
_cell.angle_gamma   90.00
#
_symmetry.space_group_name_H-M   'P 1'
#
loop_
_entity.id
_entity.type
_entity.pdbx_description
1 polymer ?
#
loop_
_entity_poly.entity_id
_entity_poly.type
_entity_poly.pdbx_seq_one_letter_code
_entity_poly.pdbx_strand_id
1 'polypeptide(L)'
;NKVPQPVSTVPAPDQSTPEKAGAYLVRMAACADCHTPQEKGQPIAGMEFAGGFLLHEPKGDVVSANITPAGSGIGYYNDATFIQALRTGKVGARPIRASMPWYYYGKISDEDLKSMFAYLKTVKPVKHQLDNLEPPSFCRLCRQRHGFGATN
;
A
#
# COMPACT_ATOMS: atom_id res chain seq x y z
N ASN A 1 -19.01 13.34 -24.75
CA ASN A 1 -17.72 13.32 -24.01
C ASN A 1 -17.14 14.73 -24.03
N LYS A 2 -17.21 15.43 -22.89
CA LYS A 2 -16.50 16.71 -22.73
C LYS A 2 -15.07 16.39 -22.29
N VAL A 3 -14.11 16.60 -23.14
CA VAL A 3 -12.70 16.58 -22.76
C VAL A 3 -12.48 17.75 -21.79
N PRO A 4 -11.92 17.53 -20.56
CA PRO A 4 -11.59 18.62 -19.67
C PRO A 4 -10.67 19.63 -20.36
N GLN A 5 -10.91 20.91 -20.16
CA GLN A 5 -10.01 21.94 -20.70
C GLN A 5 -8.64 21.81 -20.01
N PRO A 6 -7.53 21.96 -20.74
CA PRO A 6 -6.22 21.95 -20.14
C PRO A 6 -6.08 23.09 -19.13
N VAL A 7 -5.51 22.80 -17.98
CA VAL A 7 -5.15 23.86 -17.00
C VAL A 7 -4.00 24.67 -17.51
N SER A 8 -4.08 26.00 -17.42
CA SER A 8 -3.04 26.91 -17.89
C SER A 8 -1.81 26.90 -16.99
N THR A 9 -2.00 26.62 -15.70
CA THR A 9 -0.93 26.55 -14.70
C THR A 9 -1.27 25.49 -13.65
N VAL A 10 -0.28 24.68 -13.29
CA VAL A 10 -0.36 23.76 -12.15
C VAL A 10 0.58 24.28 -11.08
N PRO A 11 0.09 24.65 -9.88
CA PRO A 11 0.96 25.08 -8.80
C PRO A 11 1.92 23.97 -8.41
N ALA A 12 3.17 24.35 -8.05
CA ALA A 12 4.12 23.41 -7.50
C ALA A 12 3.56 22.77 -6.21
N PRO A 13 3.82 21.48 -5.99
CA PRO A 13 3.39 20.84 -4.76
C PRO A 13 4.08 21.44 -3.53
N ASP A 14 3.34 21.58 -2.44
CA ASP A 14 3.92 21.99 -1.17
C ASP A 14 4.77 20.85 -0.60
N GLN A 15 6.06 21.10 -0.47
CA GLN A 15 7.05 20.16 0.06
C GLN A 15 7.77 20.73 1.29
N SER A 16 7.15 21.67 1.98
CA SER A 16 7.74 22.40 3.12
C SER A 16 8.01 21.56 4.35
N THR A 17 7.37 20.37 4.45
CA THR A 17 7.65 19.37 5.50
C THR A 17 7.77 17.97 4.89
N PRO A 18 8.43 17.03 5.58
CA PRO A 18 8.51 15.65 5.12
C PRO A 18 7.15 15.03 4.83
N GLU A 19 6.14 15.28 5.67
CA GLU A 19 4.79 14.74 5.48
C GLU A 19 4.11 15.30 4.22
N LYS A 20 4.30 16.58 3.91
CA LYS A 20 3.74 17.21 2.70
C LYS A 20 4.46 16.71 1.44
N ALA A 21 5.78 16.64 1.48
CA ALA A 21 6.57 16.03 0.41
C ALA A 21 6.15 14.57 0.20
N GLY A 22 6.01 13.81 1.29
CA GLY A 22 5.56 12.43 1.28
C GLY A 22 4.15 12.26 0.72
N ALA A 23 3.22 13.14 1.07
CA ALA A 23 1.86 13.14 0.52
C ALA A 23 1.86 13.29 -1.01
N TYR A 24 2.68 14.17 -1.53
CA TYR A 24 2.86 14.32 -2.97
C TYR A 24 3.44 13.05 -3.61
N LEU A 25 4.52 12.52 -3.05
CA LEU A 25 5.20 11.32 -3.55
C LEU A 25 4.30 10.08 -3.51
N VAL A 26 3.58 9.84 -2.41
CA VAL A 26 2.64 8.73 -2.26
C VAL A 26 1.50 8.81 -3.28
N ARG A 27 1.02 10.03 -3.58
CA ARG A 27 0.02 10.25 -4.62
C ARG A 27 0.59 9.97 -6.01
N MET A 28 1.78 10.48 -6.32
CA MET A 28 2.44 10.25 -7.60
C MET A 28 2.80 8.78 -7.82
N ALA A 29 3.13 8.05 -6.76
CA ALA A 29 3.37 6.61 -6.76
C ALA A 29 2.08 5.78 -6.80
N ALA A 30 0.91 6.41 -6.79
CA ALA A 30 -0.41 5.76 -6.87
C ALA A 30 -0.64 4.68 -5.79
N CYS A 31 -0.05 4.85 -4.60
CA CYS A 31 -0.14 3.82 -3.55
C CYS A 31 -1.58 3.50 -3.16
N ALA A 32 -2.46 4.52 -3.12
CA ALA A 32 -3.86 4.35 -2.76
C ALA A 32 -4.63 3.46 -3.74
N ASP A 33 -4.25 3.43 -5.02
CA ASP A 33 -4.99 2.70 -6.06
C ASP A 33 -5.01 1.18 -5.78
N CYS A 34 -3.89 0.65 -5.29
CA CYS A 34 -3.78 -0.76 -4.90
C CYS A 34 -4.00 -0.98 -3.40
N HIS A 35 -3.62 -0.02 -2.54
CA HIS A 35 -3.70 -0.19 -1.09
C HIS A 35 -5.01 0.29 -0.46
N THR A 36 -6.02 0.64 -1.26
CA THR A 36 -7.37 0.94 -0.79
C THR A 36 -8.34 -0.12 -1.32
N PRO A 37 -9.13 -0.79 -0.47
CA PRO A 37 -10.07 -1.79 -0.94
C PRO A 37 -11.19 -1.13 -1.74
N GLN A 38 -11.70 -1.85 -2.72
CA GLN A 38 -12.74 -1.36 -3.62
C GLN A 38 -13.97 -2.27 -3.60
N GLU A 39 -15.13 -1.65 -3.72
CA GLU A 39 -16.39 -2.34 -3.99
C GLU A 39 -16.99 -1.79 -5.28
N LYS A 40 -17.31 -2.69 -6.22
CA LYS A 40 -17.84 -2.33 -7.56
C LYS A 40 -17.00 -1.28 -8.29
N GLY A 41 -15.67 -1.35 -8.13
CA GLY A 41 -14.72 -0.43 -8.76
C GLY A 41 -14.63 0.95 -8.10
N GLN A 42 -15.22 1.13 -6.91
CA GLN A 42 -15.12 2.37 -6.16
C GLN A 42 -14.38 2.14 -4.83
N PRO A 43 -13.48 3.04 -4.42
CA PRO A 43 -12.83 2.97 -3.12
C PRO A 43 -13.85 2.96 -1.98
N ILE A 44 -13.65 2.08 -1.01
CA ILE A 44 -14.49 2.04 0.19
C ILE A 44 -14.10 3.21 1.10
N ALA A 45 -15.07 4.10 1.36
CA ALA A 45 -14.83 5.29 2.17
C ALA A 45 -14.33 4.95 3.58
N GLY A 46 -13.28 5.67 4.03
CA GLY A 46 -12.66 5.47 5.32
C GLY A 46 -11.70 4.28 5.41
N MET A 47 -11.45 3.61 4.29
CA MET A 47 -10.52 2.48 4.17
C MET A 47 -9.27 2.82 3.36
N GLU A 48 -8.96 4.11 3.18
CA GLU A 48 -7.78 4.54 2.45
C GLU A 48 -6.52 3.90 3.03
N PHE A 49 -5.70 3.31 2.16
CA PHE A 49 -4.47 2.59 2.51
C PHE A 49 -4.65 1.34 3.39
N ALA A 50 -5.88 0.89 3.65
CA ALA A 50 -6.14 -0.27 4.50
C ALA A 50 -5.83 -1.62 3.84
N GLY A 51 -5.42 -1.62 2.58
CA GLY A 51 -5.18 -2.86 1.81
C GLY A 51 -6.48 -3.60 1.47
N GLY A 52 -6.36 -4.83 0.99
CA GLY A 52 -7.54 -5.65 0.66
C GLY A 52 -7.95 -5.57 -0.81
N PHE A 53 -7.20 -4.88 -1.65
CA PHE A 53 -7.42 -4.92 -3.09
C PHE A 53 -6.91 -6.25 -3.66
N LEU A 54 -7.78 -6.96 -4.36
CA LEU A 54 -7.47 -8.28 -4.92
C LEU A 54 -6.76 -8.13 -6.26
N LEU A 55 -5.60 -8.75 -6.37
CA LEU A 55 -4.79 -8.82 -7.58
C LEU A 55 -4.75 -10.27 -8.07
N HIS A 56 -5.19 -10.50 -9.30
CA HIS A 56 -5.13 -11.81 -9.93
C HIS A 56 -3.77 -12.01 -10.60
N GLU A 57 -3.00 -12.96 -10.11
CA GLU A 57 -1.69 -13.31 -10.66
C GLU A 57 -1.68 -14.75 -11.22
N PRO A 58 -0.80 -15.06 -12.18
CA PRO A 58 -0.68 -16.42 -12.74
C PRO A 58 -0.37 -17.50 -11.70
N LYS A 59 0.25 -17.12 -10.57
CA LYS A 59 0.63 -18.02 -9.47
C LYS A 59 -0.37 -18.02 -8.31
N GLY A 60 -1.55 -17.44 -8.50
CA GLY A 60 -2.59 -17.31 -7.49
C GLY A 60 -2.83 -15.87 -7.06
N ASP A 61 -4.00 -15.63 -6.53
CA ASP A 61 -4.45 -14.31 -6.11
C ASP A 61 -3.59 -13.76 -4.96
N VAL A 62 -3.42 -12.43 -4.97
CA VAL A 62 -2.72 -11.67 -3.94
C VAL A 62 -3.60 -10.54 -3.47
N VAL A 63 -3.63 -10.29 -2.19
CA VAL A 63 -4.33 -9.16 -1.60
C VAL A 63 -3.32 -8.11 -1.16
N SER A 64 -3.54 -6.86 -1.54
CA SER A 64 -2.66 -5.76 -1.16
C SER A 64 -2.59 -5.58 0.36
N ALA A 65 -1.42 -5.27 0.88
CA ALA A 65 -1.20 -5.10 2.32
C ALA A 65 -1.85 -3.82 2.85
N ASN A 66 -2.22 -3.84 4.13
CA ASN A 66 -2.57 -2.64 4.89
C ASN A 66 -1.30 -1.82 5.14
N ILE A 67 -1.24 -0.60 4.61
CA ILE A 67 -0.11 0.33 4.80
C ILE A 67 -0.47 1.54 5.68
N THR A 68 -1.57 1.45 6.44
CA THR A 68 -1.88 2.43 7.49
C THR A 68 -1.01 2.21 8.73
N PRO A 69 -0.86 3.19 9.64
CA PRO A 69 -0.11 3.04 10.89
C PRO A 69 -0.84 2.22 11.95
N ALA A 70 -1.83 1.41 11.59
CA ALA A 70 -2.48 0.47 12.49
C ALA A 70 -1.56 -0.71 12.82
N GLY A 71 -1.83 -1.41 13.93
CA GLY A 71 -1.12 -2.62 14.30
C GLY A 71 -1.26 -3.78 13.30
N SER A 72 -2.35 -3.79 12.51
CA SER A 72 -2.56 -4.70 11.38
C SER A 72 -1.94 -4.22 10.06
N GLY A 73 -1.28 -3.06 10.06
CA GLY A 73 -0.60 -2.47 8.92
C GLY A 73 0.89 -2.30 9.18
N ILE A 74 1.42 -1.13 8.80
CA ILE A 74 2.85 -0.81 8.96
C ILE A 74 3.17 -0.06 10.26
N GLY A 75 2.30 -0.10 11.26
CA GLY A 75 2.51 0.60 12.53
C GLY A 75 3.78 0.18 13.29
N TYR A 76 4.27 -1.02 13.05
CA TYR A 76 5.53 -1.53 13.63
C TYR A 76 6.79 -1.19 12.82
N TYR A 77 6.64 -0.55 11.65
CA TYR A 77 7.77 -0.15 10.83
C TYR A 77 8.48 1.08 11.42
N ASN A 78 9.76 1.16 11.13
CA ASN A 78 10.56 2.38 11.19
C ASN A 78 11.06 2.73 9.79
N ASP A 79 11.76 3.87 9.65
CA ASP A 79 12.29 4.32 8.36
C ASP A 79 13.15 3.25 7.68
N ALA A 80 14.02 2.58 8.44
CA ALA A 80 14.90 1.55 7.91
C ALA A 80 14.10 0.35 7.36
N THR A 81 13.08 -0.09 8.08
CA THR A 81 12.22 -1.21 7.64
C THR A 81 11.44 -0.85 6.38
N PHE A 82 10.90 0.37 6.32
CA PHE A 82 10.17 0.85 5.13
C PHE A 82 11.08 0.93 3.92
N ILE A 83 12.26 1.54 4.05
CA ILE A 83 13.26 1.63 2.98
C ILE A 83 13.70 0.23 2.54
N GLN A 84 14.02 -0.65 3.49
CA GLN A 84 14.42 -2.01 3.18
C GLN A 84 13.35 -2.77 2.39
N ALA A 85 12.08 -2.64 2.79
CA ALA A 85 10.97 -3.29 2.10
C ALA A 85 10.92 -2.90 0.61
N LEU A 86 11.09 -1.61 0.30
CA LEU A 86 11.07 -1.12 -1.07
C LEU A 86 12.39 -1.37 -1.82
N ARG A 87 13.54 -1.40 -1.15
CA ARG A 87 14.84 -1.70 -1.77
C ARG A 87 14.99 -3.16 -2.15
N THR A 88 14.53 -4.04 -1.29
CA THR A 88 14.82 -5.48 -1.39
C THR A 88 13.62 -6.34 -1.77
N GLY A 89 12.41 -5.78 -1.73
CA GLY A 89 11.18 -6.54 -1.88
C GLY A 89 10.98 -7.55 -0.74
N LYS A 90 11.46 -7.25 0.47
CA LYS A 90 11.34 -8.14 1.62
C LYS A 90 11.00 -7.37 2.89
N VAL A 91 10.17 -7.96 3.73
CA VAL A 91 9.90 -7.52 5.09
C VAL A 91 10.35 -8.64 6.03
N GLY A 92 11.53 -8.48 6.64
CA GLY A 92 12.20 -9.59 7.32
C GLY A 92 12.49 -10.74 6.34
N ALA A 93 12.00 -11.93 6.64
CA ALA A 93 12.13 -13.11 5.77
C ALA A 93 11.03 -13.19 4.69
N ARG A 94 9.97 -12.39 4.79
CA ARG A 94 8.82 -12.45 3.89
C ARG A 94 9.09 -11.68 2.60
N PRO A 95 9.00 -12.32 1.41
CA PRO A 95 9.08 -11.63 0.14
C PRO A 95 7.79 -10.85 -0.16
N ILE A 96 7.94 -9.70 -0.83
CA ILE A 96 6.83 -8.93 -1.41
C ILE A 96 6.66 -9.39 -2.86
N ARG A 97 5.42 -9.61 -3.27
CA ARG A 97 5.11 -10.00 -4.66
C ARG A 97 5.48 -8.89 -5.64
N ALA A 98 5.81 -9.28 -6.86
CA ALA A 98 6.20 -8.34 -7.92
C ALA A 98 5.02 -7.49 -8.43
N SER A 99 3.76 -7.86 -8.14
CA SER A 99 2.60 -7.00 -8.35
C SER A 99 2.69 -5.69 -7.56
N MET A 100 3.33 -5.71 -6.39
CA MET A 100 3.83 -4.50 -5.75
C MET A 100 5.15 -4.12 -6.45
N PRO A 101 5.22 -3.04 -7.25
CA PRO A 101 6.39 -2.74 -8.05
C PRO A 101 7.54 -2.13 -7.23
N TRP A 102 7.91 -2.80 -6.14
CA TRP A 102 8.96 -2.38 -5.21
C TRP A 102 10.31 -2.12 -5.89
N TYR A 103 10.61 -2.83 -6.95
CA TYR A 103 11.85 -2.68 -7.73
C TYR A 103 11.96 -1.34 -8.49
N TYR A 104 10.82 -0.67 -8.75
CA TYR A 104 10.82 0.71 -9.25
C TYR A 104 10.92 1.70 -8.10
N TYR A 105 10.09 1.54 -7.07
CA TYR A 105 10.11 2.42 -5.89
C TYR A 105 11.42 2.33 -5.13
N GLY A 106 12.09 1.19 -5.18
CA GLY A 106 13.42 1.00 -4.63
C GLY A 106 14.52 1.86 -5.27
N LYS A 107 14.23 2.62 -6.32
CA LYS A 107 15.16 3.59 -6.94
C LYS A 107 14.95 5.03 -6.47
N ILE A 108 13.92 5.28 -5.68
CA ILE A 108 13.65 6.58 -5.06
C ILE A 108 14.73 6.86 -3.99
N SER A 109 15.10 8.14 -3.77
CA SER A 109 16.07 8.49 -2.74
C SER A 109 15.64 8.08 -1.34
N ASP A 110 16.58 7.91 -0.40
CA ASP A 110 16.24 7.58 0.98
C ASP A 110 15.45 8.70 1.66
N GLU A 111 15.75 9.95 1.34
CA GLU A 111 15.04 11.13 1.82
C GLU A 111 13.58 11.12 1.38
N ASP A 112 13.33 10.81 0.13
CA ASP A 112 11.97 10.72 -0.41
C ASP A 112 11.21 9.53 0.19
N LEU A 113 11.86 8.38 0.32
CA LEU A 113 11.25 7.21 0.97
C LEU A 113 10.91 7.49 2.45
N LYS A 114 11.77 8.22 3.18
CA LYS A 114 11.47 8.68 4.54
C LYS A 114 10.28 9.64 4.55
N SER A 115 10.21 10.55 3.59
CA SER A 115 9.09 11.47 3.46
C SER A 115 7.79 10.72 3.17
N MET A 116 7.79 9.75 2.25
CA MET A 116 6.64 8.89 1.98
C MET A 116 6.17 8.16 3.26
N PHE A 117 7.12 7.60 4.02
CA PHE A 117 6.79 6.93 5.27
C PHE A 117 6.29 7.91 6.35
N ALA A 118 6.89 9.10 6.45
CA ALA A 118 6.41 10.15 7.35
C ALA A 118 4.95 10.49 7.07
N TYR A 119 4.57 10.64 5.81
CA TYR A 119 3.16 10.85 5.44
C TYR A 119 2.29 9.65 5.81
N LEU A 120 2.69 8.42 5.49
CA LEU A 120 1.90 7.22 5.81
C LEU A 120 1.68 7.05 7.31
N LYS A 121 2.56 7.57 8.16
CA LYS A 121 2.34 7.63 9.61
C LYS A 121 1.25 8.61 10.04
N THR A 122 0.91 9.58 9.20
CA THR A 122 -0.14 10.57 9.50
C THR A 122 -1.53 10.16 9.03
N VAL A 123 -1.64 9.17 8.15
CA VAL A 123 -2.95 8.72 7.67
C VAL A 123 -3.75 8.05 8.77
N LYS A 124 -5.06 8.03 8.63
CA LYS A 124 -5.94 7.42 9.64
C LYS A 124 -5.60 5.93 9.82
N PRO A 125 -5.31 5.46 11.05
CA PRO A 125 -5.13 4.05 11.30
C PRO A 125 -6.43 3.28 11.02
N VAL A 126 -6.34 2.22 10.23
CA VAL A 126 -7.49 1.35 9.95
C VAL A 126 -7.14 -0.08 10.38
N LYS A 127 -7.88 -0.60 11.35
CA LYS A 127 -7.74 -2.00 11.74
C LYS A 127 -8.36 -2.88 10.67
N HIS A 128 -7.53 -3.41 9.80
CA HIS A 128 -7.93 -4.35 8.74
C HIS A 128 -6.90 -5.46 8.70
N GLN A 129 -7.26 -6.62 9.25
CA GLN A 129 -6.42 -7.81 9.25
C GLN A 129 -6.61 -8.54 7.93
N LEU A 130 -5.50 -8.77 7.22
CA LEU A 130 -5.48 -9.45 5.93
C LEU A 130 -4.69 -10.75 6.09
N ASP A 131 -5.30 -11.86 5.65
CA ASP A 131 -4.69 -13.20 5.73
C ASP A 131 -3.71 -13.46 4.57
N ASN A 132 -2.74 -12.57 4.44
CA ASN A 132 -1.81 -12.57 3.30
C ASN A 132 -0.71 -13.64 3.40
N LEU A 133 -0.48 -14.20 4.58
CA LEU A 133 0.63 -15.10 4.86
C LEU A 133 0.21 -16.55 5.05
N GLU A 134 -1.08 -16.81 5.18
CA GLU A 134 -1.60 -18.14 5.44
C GLU A 134 -1.98 -18.86 4.15
N PRO A 135 -1.67 -20.16 4.02
CA PRO A 135 -2.17 -20.96 2.90
C PRO A 135 -3.70 -20.94 2.89
N PRO A 136 -4.34 -20.98 1.71
CA PRO A 136 -5.77 -21.01 1.61
C PRO A 136 -6.34 -22.19 2.38
N SER A 137 -7.11 -21.93 3.43
CA SER A 137 -7.72 -22.96 4.26
C SER A 137 -9.24 -22.71 4.39
N PHE A 138 -10.03 -23.79 4.48
CA PHE A 138 -11.45 -23.70 4.73
C PHE A 138 -11.71 -23.58 6.23
N CYS A 139 -12.28 -22.47 6.66
CA CYS A 139 -12.67 -22.30 8.05
C CYS A 139 -14.00 -23.02 8.36
N ARG A 140 -13.97 -23.97 9.28
CA ARG A 140 -15.17 -24.71 9.70
C ARG A 140 -16.14 -23.86 10.53
N LEU A 141 -15.65 -22.77 11.13
CA LEU A 141 -16.46 -21.89 11.98
C LEU A 141 -17.29 -20.91 11.15
N CYS A 142 -16.65 -20.16 10.24
CA CYS A 142 -17.35 -19.18 9.41
C CYS A 142 -17.73 -19.69 8.02
N ARG A 143 -17.31 -20.92 7.64
CA ARG A 143 -17.55 -21.57 6.35
C ARG A 143 -17.01 -20.78 5.14
N GLN A 144 -15.98 -19.95 5.37
CA GLN A 144 -15.29 -19.20 4.33
C GLN A 144 -13.85 -19.70 4.16
N ARG A 145 -13.23 -19.37 3.04
CA ARG A 145 -11.81 -19.57 2.87
C ARG A 145 -11.05 -18.40 3.46
N HIS A 146 -10.00 -18.70 4.21
CA HIS A 146 -9.02 -17.75 4.75
C HIS A 146 -7.65 -18.07 4.19
N GLY A 147 -6.80 -17.06 4.12
CA GLY A 147 -5.45 -17.18 3.60
C GLY A 147 -5.37 -17.02 2.09
N PHE A 148 -4.36 -16.28 1.64
CA PHE A 148 -4.08 -16.01 0.24
C PHE A 148 -2.73 -16.60 -0.20
N GLY A 149 -2.12 -17.45 0.63
CA GLY A 149 -0.84 -18.08 0.37
C GLY A 149 0.34 -17.40 1.08
N ALA A 150 1.48 -18.08 1.06
CA ALA A 150 2.70 -17.71 1.80
C ALA A 150 3.42 -16.47 1.26
N THR A 151 2.77 -15.70 0.39
CA THR A 151 3.47 -14.69 -0.39
C THR A 151 2.63 -13.45 -0.56
N ASN A 152 2.87 -12.53 0.30
CA ASN A 152 2.41 -11.17 0.11
C ASN A 152 3.53 -10.20 0.47
#